data_119a12bdd50ab6c6e5011c0fcb50ad03
#
_entry.id   119a12bdd50ab6c6e5011c0fcb50ad03
#
_cell.length_a   1.000
_cell.length_b   1.000
_cell.length_c   1.000
_cell.angle_alpha   90.00
_cell.angle_beta   90.00
_cell.angle_gamma   90.00
#
_symmetry.space_group_name_H-M   'P 1'
#
loop_
_entity.id
_entity.type
_entity.pdbx_description
1 polymer ?
#
loop_
_entity_poly.entity_id
_entity_poly.type
_entity_poly.pdbx_seq_one_letter_code
_entity_poly.pdbx_strand_id
1 'polypeptide(L)'
;GKKDGAELELVAERLRGETLNFDLRIGKDIIVEAGKRITARHVRQLETAKIKSLEVPDEYLIGRILANDIVDTKTGELLASANDEIDETHVEAFRKAGIDRLATLWVNDLDRGPYISQTLRIDPSKTPLEALVEIYRMMRPGEPPTKDAAQNLFQNLFFSPERYDLDRVGRMKFNRRVGRKDDKGPGVLYDGRYFRDRNDE
;
A
#
# COMPACT_ATOMS: atom_id res chain seq x y z
N GLY A 1 -26.47 9.58 20.18
CA GLY A 1 -25.92 8.24 20.16
C GLY A 1 -24.71 8.23 19.25
N LYS A 2 -23.54 7.85 19.78
CA LYS A 2 -22.34 7.65 18.96
C LYS A 2 -22.65 6.50 18.01
N LYS A 3 -22.57 6.71 16.70
CA LYS A 3 -22.56 5.62 15.73
C LYS A 3 -21.24 4.86 15.93
N ASP A 4 -21.33 3.62 16.39
CA ASP A 4 -20.19 2.71 16.41
C ASP A 4 -20.00 2.21 14.98
N GLY A 5 -18.93 2.65 14.31
CA GLY A 5 -18.61 2.29 12.94
C GLY A 5 -17.97 3.42 12.15
N ALA A 6 -17.37 3.06 11.05
CA ALA A 6 -16.73 3.95 10.09
C ALA A 6 -17.41 3.82 8.72
N GLU A 7 -17.24 4.84 7.88
CA GLU A 7 -17.68 4.81 6.49
C GLU A 7 -16.46 4.54 5.59
N LEU A 8 -16.48 3.42 4.88
CA LEU A 8 -15.44 3.02 3.93
C LEU A 8 -15.81 3.53 2.54
N GLU A 9 -14.90 4.26 1.89
CA GLU A 9 -15.03 4.56 0.47
C GLU A 9 -14.95 3.26 -0.34
N LEU A 10 -15.99 3.00 -1.14
CA LEU A 10 -16.17 1.71 -1.80
C LEU A 10 -15.53 1.70 -3.18
N VAL A 11 -14.56 0.79 -3.35
CA VAL A 11 -14.12 0.28 -4.66
C VAL A 11 -14.55 -1.18 -4.73
N ALA A 12 -15.69 -1.45 -5.37
CA ALA A 12 -16.36 -2.74 -5.30
C ALA A 12 -15.47 -3.93 -5.74
N GLU A 13 -14.65 -3.75 -6.77
CA GLU A 13 -13.73 -4.78 -7.26
C GLU A 13 -12.67 -5.18 -6.21
N ARG A 14 -12.30 -4.28 -5.30
CA ARG A 14 -11.36 -4.57 -4.21
C ARG A 14 -11.91 -5.56 -3.18
N LEU A 15 -13.23 -5.69 -3.08
CA LEU A 15 -13.88 -6.65 -2.18
C LEU A 15 -13.98 -8.07 -2.78
N ARG A 16 -13.70 -8.24 -4.06
CA ARG A 16 -13.80 -9.54 -4.73
C ARG A 16 -12.87 -10.57 -4.09
N GLY A 17 -13.46 -11.69 -3.65
CA GLY A 17 -12.72 -12.78 -3.01
C GLY A 17 -12.51 -12.62 -1.52
N GLU A 18 -12.79 -11.45 -0.95
CA GLU A 18 -12.73 -11.22 0.49
C GLU A 18 -13.87 -11.91 1.24
N THR A 19 -13.65 -12.17 2.53
CA THR A 19 -14.65 -12.66 3.47
C THR A 19 -14.73 -11.66 4.61
N LEU A 20 -15.90 -11.03 4.78
CA LEU A 20 -16.12 -10.05 5.84
C LEU A 20 -16.71 -10.76 7.07
N ASN A 21 -16.39 -10.24 8.25
CA ASN A 21 -16.94 -10.71 9.54
C ASN A 21 -18.28 -10.04 9.91
N PHE A 22 -18.84 -9.23 8.99
CA PHE A 22 -20.11 -8.55 9.13
C PHE A 22 -20.92 -8.68 7.82
N ASP A 23 -22.24 -8.44 7.90
CA ASP A 23 -23.13 -8.48 6.74
C ASP A 23 -22.87 -7.31 5.80
N LEU A 24 -22.64 -7.59 4.53
CA LEU A 24 -22.57 -6.58 3.48
C LEU A 24 -23.99 -6.24 3.02
N ARG A 25 -24.39 -4.98 3.18
CA ARG A 25 -25.76 -4.52 2.94
C ARG A 25 -25.83 -3.43 1.89
N ILE A 26 -26.94 -3.43 1.14
CA ILE A 26 -27.38 -2.32 0.28
C ILE A 26 -28.68 -1.79 0.87
N GLY A 27 -28.62 -0.67 1.59
CA GLY A 27 -29.77 -0.17 2.34
C GLY A 27 -30.20 -1.18 3.41
N LYS A 28 -31.39 -1.77 3.26
CA LYS A 28 -31.89 -2.78 4.20
C LYS A 28 -31.63 -4.22 3.80
N ASP A 29 -31.21 -4.45 2.56
CA ASP A 29 -31.03 -5.79 2.00
C ASP A 29 -29.62 -6.31 2.25
N ILE A 30 -29.53 -7.54 2.76
CA ILE A 30 -28.24 -8.24 2.92
C ILE A 30 -27.85 -8.84 1.57
N ILE A 31 -26.70 -8.43 1.03
CA ILE A 31 -26.15 -8.94 -0.23
C ILE A 31 -25.22 -10.12 0.01
N VAL A 32 -24.43 -10.03 1.09
CA VAL A 32 -23.52 -11.09 1.51
C VAL A 32 -23.59 -11.18 3.03
N GLU A 33 -23.89 -12.36 3.55
CA GLU A 33 -23.87 -12.63 4.99
C GLU A 33 -22.43 -12.67 5.52
N ALA A 34 -22.26 -12.35 6.78
CA ALA A 34 -20.98 -12.49 7.49
C ALA A 34 -20.39 -13.90 7.31
N GLY A 35 -19.08 -13.98 7.10
CA GLY A 35 -18.35 -15.23 6.87
C GLY A 35 -18.52 -15.84 5.47
N LYS A 36 -19.28 -15.20 4.58
CA LYS A 36 -19.39 -15.64 3.18
C LYS A 36 -18.42 -14.89 2.28
N ARG A 37 -17.90 -15.61 1.28
CA ARG A 37 -16.97 -15.03 0.30
C ARG A 37 -17.70 -14.14 -0.70
N ILE A 38 -17.16 -12.95 -0.92
CA ILE A 38 -17.68 -12.00 -1.92
C ILE A 38 -17.28 -12.48 -3.32
N THR A 39 -18.28 -12.69 -4.16
CA THR A 39 -18.14 -13.17 -5.55
C THR A 39 -18.23 -12.03 -6.57
N ALA A 40 -17.84 -12.28 -7.81
CA ALA A 40 -17.98 -11.33 -8.90
C ALA A 40 -19.46 -10.90 -9.12
N ARG A 41 -20.43 -11.76 -8.77
CA ARG A 41 -21.86 -11.40 -8.82
C ARG A 41 -22.19 -10.30 -7.81
N HIS A 42 -21.69 -10.43 -6.58
CA HIS A 42 -21.91 -9.45 -5.52
C HIS A 42 -21.23 -8.10 -5.87
N VAL A 43 -20.03 -8.13 -6.44
CA VAL A 43 -19.34 -6.92 -6.94
C VAL A 43 -20.20 -6.19 -7.97
N ARG A 44 -20.75 -6.90 -8.97
CA ARG A 44 -21.67 -6.31 -9.97
C ARG A 44 -22.94 -5.72 -9.36
N GLN A 45 -23.48 -6.33 -8.30
CA GLN A 45 -24.65 -5.79 -7.60
C GLN A 45 -24.30 -4.46 -6.92
N LEU A 46 -23.12 -4.35 -6.26
CA LEU A 46 -22.63 -3.12 -5.64
C LEU A 46 -22.41 -2.02 -6.68
N GLU A 47 -21.78 -2.34 -7.81
CA GLU A 47 -21.55 -1.39 -8.91
C GLU A 47 -22.87 -0.89 -9.53
N THR A 48 -23.82 -1.80 -9.76
CA THR A 48 -25.13 -1.46 -10.32
C THR A 48 -25.93 -0.55 -9.38
N ALA A 49 -25.80 -0.77 -8.07
CA ALA A 49 -26.43 0.06 -7.05
C ALA A 49 -25.74 1.42 -6.89
N LYS A 50 -24.60 1.67 -7.56
CA LYS A 50 -23.81 2.92 -7.52
C LYS A 50 -23.50 3.41 -6.11
N ILE A 51 -23.24 2.48 -5.20
CA ILE A 51 -22.87 2.79 -3.82
C ILE A 51 -21.45 3.33 -3.81
N LYS A 52 -21.23 4.45 -3.14
CA LYS A 52 -19.91 5.09 -3.02
C LYS A 52 -19.22 4.77 -1.72
N SER A 53 -19.96 4.34 -0.71
CA SER A 53 -19.43 4.05 0.62
C SER A 53 -20.20 2.91 1.28
N LEU A 54 -19.52 2.25 2.22
CA LEU A 54 -20.07 1.20 3.06
C LEU A 54 -19.92 1.58 4.53
N GLU A 55 -20.96 1.36 5.31
CA GLU A 55 -20.82 1.39 6.77
C GLU A 55 -20.12 0.10 7.23
N VAL A 56 -19.01 0.24 7.94
CA VAL A 56 -18.19 -0.86 8.47
C VAL A 56 -18.06 -0.71 9.98
N PRO A 57 -18.05 -1.82 10.74
CA PRO A 57 -17.80 -1.75 12.17
C PRO A 57 -16.35 -1.32 12.46
N ASP A 58 -16.08 -0.85 13.68
CA ASP A 58 -14.74 -0.43 14.08
C ASP A 58 -13.71 -1.55 14.00
N GLU A 59 -14.12 -2.76 14.28
CA GLU A 59 -13.29 -3.95 14.18
C GLU A 59 -12.74 -4.16 12.78
N TYR A 60 -13.39 -3.60 11.76
CA TYR A 60 -12.89 -3.64 10.38
C TYR A 60 -11.66 -2.75 10.16
N LEU A 61 -11.48 -1.73 11.00
CA LEU A 61 -10.30 -0.86 10.94
C LEU A 61 -9.09 -1.48 11.62
N ILE A 62 -9.31 -2.36 12.60
CA ILE A 62 -8.24 -3.02 13.35
C ILE A 62 -7.44 -3.93 12.41
N GLY A 63 -6.11 -3.84 12.48
CA GLY A 63 -5.19 -4.57 11.60
C GLY A 63 -4.94 -3.91 10.25
N ARG A 64 -5.64 -2.80 9.92
CA ARG A 64 -5.33 -2.03 8.72
C ARG A 64 -4.14 -1.12 8.94
N ILE A 65 -3.42 -0.84 7.87
CA ILE A 65 -2.17 -0.09 7.91
C ILE A 65 -2.45 1.34 7.45
N LEU A 66 -2.01 2.31 8.22
CA LEU A 66 -2.12 3.72 7.88
C LEU A 66 -1.25 4.09 6.68
N ALA A 67 -1.82 4.82 5.73
CA ALA A 67 -1.09 5.35 4.58
C ALA A 67 -0.37 6.67 4.89
N ASN A 68 -0.86 7.44 5.85
CA ASN A 68 -0.35 8.75 6.22
C ASN A 68 -0.28 8.89 7.74
N ASP A 69 0.54 9.84 8.21
CA ASP A 69 0.55 10.26 9.61
C ASP A 69 -0.81 10.84 10.00
N ILE A 70 -1.26 10.51 11.20
CA ILE A 70 -2.49 11.04 11.79
C ILE A 70 -2.10 12.00 12.91
N VAL A 71 -2.43 13.27 12.71
CA VAL A 71 -2.13 14.36 13.66
C VAL A 71 -3.44 14.94 14.19
N ASP A 72 -3.50 15.16 15.49
CA ASP A 72 -4.61 15.92 16.09
C ASP A 72 -4.53 17.36 15.62
N THR A 73 -5.54 17.82 14.87
CA THR A 73 -5.59 19.17 14.30
C THR A 73 -5.70 20.28 15.36
N LYS A 74 -6.08 19.94 16.59
CA LYS A 74 -6.26 20.89 17.69
C LYS A 74 -5.00 21.08 18.50
N THR A 75 -4.27 19.98 18.76
CA THR A 75 -3.08 19.98 19.61
C THR A 75 -1.78 19.95 18.81
N GLY A 76 -1.82 19.51 17.54
CA GLY A 76 -0.63 19.23 16.72
C GLY A 76 0.11 17.95 17.11
N GLU A 77 -0.45 17.16 18.01
CA GLU A 77 0.15 15.91 18.48
C GLU A 77 0.02 14.82 17.41
N LEU A 78 1.11 14.06 17.19
CA LEU A 78 1.10 12.88 16.33
C LEU A 78 0.42 11.72 17.06
N LEU A 79 -0.74 11.30 16.57
CA LEU A 79 -1.53 10.21 17.16
C LEU A 79 -1.08 8.83 16.64
N ALA A 80 -0.70 8.76 15.38
CA ALA A 80 -0.16 7.55 14.75
C ALA A 80 0.67 7.91 13.52
N SER A 81 1.69 7.13 13.22
CA SER A 81 2.56 7.34 12.05
C SER A 81 2.08 6.57 10.83
N ALA A 82 2.48 7.04 9.66
CA ALA A 82 2.34 6.26 8.42
C ALA A 82 3.02 4.89 8.60
N ASN A 83 2.40 3.85 8.08
CA ASN A 83 2.82 2.45 8.22
C ASN A 83 2.55 1.81 9.60
N ASP A 84 1.91 2.50 10.52
CA ASP A 84 1.42 1.87 11.74
C ASP A 84 0.18 1.02 11.46
N GLU A 85 0.06 -0.07 12.18
CA GLU A 85 -1.13 -0.92 12.19
C GLU A 85 -2.14 -0.38 13.20
N ILE A 86 -3.37 -0.19 12.76
CA ILE A 86 -4.43 0.34 13.61
C ILE A 86 -4.83 -0.72 14.63
N ASP A 87 -4.81 -0.37 15.89
CA ASP A 87 -5.33 -1.15 17.02
C ASP A 87 -6.52 -0.43 17.71
N GLU A 88 -7.06 -1.05 18.75
CA GLU A 88 -8.18 -0.49 19.52
C GLU A 88 -7.83 0.88 20.14
N THR A 89 -6.60 1.06 20.59
CA THR A 89 -6.15 2.31 21.23
C THR A 89 -6.08 3.45 20.22
N HIS A 90 -5.65 3.16 19.00
CA HIS A 90 -5.66 4.11 17.89
C HIS A 90 -7.09 4.55 17.54
N VAL A 91 -8.02 3.60 17.41
CA VAL A 91 -9.43 3.91 17.10
C VAL A 91 -10.03 4.85 18.17
N GLU A 92 -9.78 4.57 19.45
CA GLU A 92 -10.23 5.45 20.54
C GLU A 92 -9.59 6.85 20.49
N ALA A 93 -8.27 6.93 20.22
CA ALA A 93 -7.55 8.18 20.11
C ALA A 93 -8.09 9.05 18.95
N PHE A 94 -8.29 8.44 17.77
CA PHE A 94 -8.83 9.12 16.60
C PHE A 94 -10.24 9.66 16.85
N ARG A 95 -11.09 8.92 17.55
CA ARG A 95 -12.42 9.40 17.94
C ARG A 95 -12.38 10.55 18.92
N LYS A 96 -11.51 10.51 19.93
CA LYS A 96 -11.32 11.59 20.90
C LYS A 96 -10.82 12.89 20.23
N ALA A 97 -9.91 12.76 19.29
CA ALA A 97 -9.37 13.87 18.50
C ALA A 97 -10.36 14.40 17.45
N GLY A 98 -11.44 13.65 17.15
CA GLY A 98 -12.43 14.01 16.15
C GLY A 98 -11.93 13.84 14.72
N ILE A 99 -11.04 12.85 14.49
CA ILE A 99 -10.60 12.49 13.16
C ILE A 99 -11.76 11.84 12.41
N ASP A 100 -12.15 12.41 11.30
CA ASP A 100 -13.29 12.00 10.49
C ASP A 100 -12.90 11.23 9.22
N ARG A 101 -11.61 11.28 8.83
CA ARG A 101 -11.11 10.60 7.64
C ARG A 101 -9.74 9.97 7.87
N LEU A 102 -9.62 8.70 7.50
CA LEU A 102 -8.37 7.94 7.55
C LEU A 102 -8.04 7.40 6.15
N ALA A 103 -6.77 7.46 5.77
CA ALA A 103 -6.27 6.77 4.59
C ALA A 103 -5.53 5.51 5.04
N THR A 104 -5.95 4.35 4.52
CA THR A 104 -5.33 3.07 4.80
C THR A 104 -4.81 2.42 3.52
N LEU A 105 -3.77 1.61 3.64
CA LEU A 105 -3.29 0.80 2.54
C LEU A 105 -4.32 -0.28 2.22
N TRP A 106 -4.62 -0.44 0.94
CA TRP A 106 -5.43 -1.57 0.52
C TRP A 106 -4.55 -2.81 0.35
N VAL A 107 -4.85 -3.82 1.14
CA VAL A 107 -4.23 -5.15 1.09
C VAL A 107 -5.33 -6.20 1.12
N ASN A 108 -5.05 -7.39 0.56
CA ASN A 108 -5.94 -8.54 0.65
C ASN A 108 -5.15 -9.80 1.01
N ASP A 109 -5.86 -10.86 1.39
CA ASP A 109 -5.25 -12.13 1.79
C ASP A 109 -4.94 -13.07 0.60
N LEU A 110 -5.25 -12.66 -0.63
CA LEU A 110 -5.12 -13.50 -1.82
C LEU A 110 -3.77 -13.33 -2.52
N ASP A 111 -3.45 -12.09 -2.94
CA ASP A 111 -2.31 -11.79 -3.79
C ASP A 111 -1.62 -10.46 -3.48
N ARG A 112 -2.24 -9.59 -2.67
CA ARG A 112 -1.76 -8.25 -2.33
C ARG A 112 -1.62 -8.06 -0.83
N GLY A 113 -0.67 -8.79 -0.24
CA GLY A 113 -0.34 -8.66 1.17
C GLY A 113 0.44 -7.37 1.48
N PRO A 114 0.63 -7.03 2.76
CA PRO A 114 1.31 -5.81 3.20
C PRO A 114 2.84 -5.93 3.11
N TYR A 115 3.37 -6.44 1.98
CA TYR A 115 4.79 -6.81 1.84
C TYR A 115 5.73 -5.62 2.00
N ILE A 116 5.43 -4.49 1.37
CA ILE A 116 6.24 -3.26 1.48
C ILE A 116 6.19 -2.73 2.90
N SER A 117 5.01 -2.69 3.51
CA SER A 117 4.83 -2.29 4.91
C SER A 117 5.69 -3.12 5.86
N GLN A 118 5.66 -4.44 5.71
CA GLN A 118 6.47 -5.36 6.52
C GLN A 118 7.97 -5.15 6.29
N THR A 119 8.39 -4.96 5.04
CA THR A 119 9.79 -4.66 4.71
C THR A 119 10.26 -3.37 5.38
N LEU A 120 9.46 -2.30 5.32
CA LEU A 120 9.80 -1.02 5.94
C LEU A 120 9.89 -1.09 7.47
N ARG A 121 9.12 -1.98 8.11
CA ARG A 121 9.18 -2.17 9.57
C ARG A 121 10.47 -2.81 10.05
N ILE A 122 11.04 -3.72 9.26
CA ILE A 122 12.29 -4.42 9.60
C ILE A 122 13.53 -3.73 9.02
N ASP A 123 13.36 -2.75 8.14
CA ASP A 123 14.48 -2.01 7.56
C ASP A 123 15.15 -1.11 8.60
N PRO A 124 16.42 -1.34 8.94
CA PRO A 124 17.16 -0.51 9.90
C PRO A 124 17.54 0.86 9.33
N SER A 125 17.53 1.03 8.01
CA SER A 125 17.93 2.25 7.33
C SER A 125 16.91 3.37 7.55
N LYS A 126 17.35 4.50 8.09
CA LYS A 126 16.49 5.67 8.35
C LYS A 126 16.73 6.83 7.38
N THR A 127 17.85 6.80 6.68
CA THR A 127 18.23 7.85 5.73
C THR A 127 18.62 7.24 4.38
N PRO A 128 18.48 7.99 3.26
CA PRO A 128 18.95 7.54 1.95
C PRO A 128 20.42 7.16 1.92
N LEU A 129 21.26 7.86 2.69
CA LEU A 129 22.69 7.55 2.77
C LEU A 129 22.96 6.20 3.45
N GLU A 130 22.26 5.91 4.55
CA GLU A 130 22.35 4.59 5.20
C GLU A 130 21.95 3.47 4.26
N ALA A 131 20.84 3.64 3.52
CA ALA A 131 20.40 2.67 2.53
C ALA A 131 21.43 2.46 1.42
N LEU A 132 22.03 3.53 0.89
CA LEU A 132 23.10 3.44 -0.11
C LEU A 132 24.33 2.66 0.43
N VAL A 133 24.71 2.90 1.66
CA VAL A 133 25.83 2.21 2.32
C VAL A 133 25.52 0.72 2.49
N GLU A 134 24.31 0.37 2.90
CA GLU A 134 23.90 -1.03 3.03
C GLU A 134 23.88 -1.75 1.69
N ILE A 135 23.32 -1.12 0.63
CA ILE A 135 23.35 -1.66 -0.73
C ILE A 135 24.81 -1.88 -1.19
N TYR A 136 25.69 -0.91 -0.93
CA TYR A 136 27.11 -1.04 -1.27
C TYR A 136 27.77 -2.24 -0.57
N ARG A 137 27.53 -2.40 0.73
CA ARG A 137 28.07 -3.54 1.49
C ARG A 137 27.60 -4.88 0.97
N MET A 138 26.34 -4.97 0.57
CA MET A 138 25.77 -6.19 0.00
C MET A 138 26.38 -6.51 -1.37
N MET A 139 26.63 -5.51 -2.19
CA MET A 139 27.18 -5.67 -3.54
C MET A 139 28.70 -5.85 -3.57
N ARG A 140 29.40 -5.26 -2.60
CA ARG A 140 30.87 -5.28 -2.50
C ARG A 140 31.30 -5.59 -1.07
N PRO A 141 31.13 -6.85 -0.63
CA PRO A 141 31.51 -7.26 0.70
C PRO A 141 33.03 -7.13 0.90
N GLY A 142 33.42 -6.59 2.07
CA GLY A 142 34.82 -6.39 2.42
C GLY A 142 35.46 -5.07 1.95
N GLU A 143 34.79 -4.30 1.08
CA GLU A 143 35.24 -2.96 0.72
C GLU A 143 34.64 -1.91 1.66
N PRO A 144 35.43 -0.94 2.17
CA PRO A 144 34.90 0.12 3.00
C PRO A 144 34.00 1.05 2.16
N PRO A 145 32.74 1.28 2.57
CA PRO A 145 31.82 2.14 1.83
C PRO A 145 32.19 3.60 2.07
N THR A 146 32.43 4.34 0.98
CA THR A 146 32.44 5.81 1.00
C THR A 146 31.13 6.31 0.40
N LYS A 147 30.71 7.52 0.76
CA LYS A 147 29.48 8.13 0.22
C LYS A 147 29.49 8.14 -1.32
N ASP A 148 30.59 8.60 -1.89
CA ASP A 148 30.70 8.73 -3.36
C ASP A 148 30.72 7.37 -4.05
N ALA A 149 31.43 6.38 -3.49
CA ALA A 149 31.47 5.04 -4.04
C ALA A 149 30.08 4.36 -3.99
N ALA A 150 29.35 4.51 -2.86
CA ALA A 150 28.01 3.97 -2.69
C ALA A 150 27.01 4.62 -3.66
N GLN A 151 27.07 5.94 -3.77
CA GLN A 151 26.20 6.69 -4.68
C GLN A 151 26.47 6.35 -6.15
N ASN A 152 27.74 6.27 -6.54
CA ASN A 152 28.12 5.89 -7.91
C ASN A 152 27.72 4.46 -8.26
N LEU A 153 27.89 3.51 -7.34
CA LEU A 153 27.47 2.14 -7.53
C LEU A 153 25.96 2.06 -7.79
N PHE A 154 25.17 2.71 -6.93
CA PHE A 154 23.72 2.76 -7.05
C PHE A 154 23.26 3.40 -8.36
N GLN A 155 23.83 4.58 -8.68
CA GLN A 155 23.50 5.29 -9.92
C GLN A 155 23.84 4.46 -11.16
N ASN A 156 25.01 3.81 -11.18
CA ASN A 156 25.42 2.98 -12.31
C ASN A 156 24.56 1.74 -12.46
N LEU A 157 24.15 1.10 -11.36
CA LEU A 157 23.36 -0.11 -11.39
C LEU A 157 21.92 0.12 -11.88
N PHE A 158 21.27 1.20 -11.40
CA PHE A 158 19.83 1.38 -11.62
C PHE A 158 19.51 2.39 -12.73
N PHE A 159 20.37 3.35 -13.01
CA PHE A 159 20.04 4.50 -13.86
C PHE A 159 20.94 4.68 -15.08
N SER A 160 22.10 4.03 -15.15
CA SER A 160 23.03 4.20 -16.25
C SER A 160 22.83 3.17 -17.35
N PRO A 161 22.42 3.55 -18.56
CA PRO A 161 22.28 2.63 -19.69
C PRO A 161 23.63 2.08 -20.19
N GLU A 162 24.73 2.78 -19.90
CA GLU A 162 26.08 2.34 -20.27
C GLU A 162 26.59 1.21 -19.40
N ARG A 163 26.08 1.07 -18.17
CA ARG A 163 26.53 0.10 -17.19
C ARG A 163 25.61 -1.12 -17.07
N TYR A 164 24.34 -0.93 -17.36
CA TYR A 164 23.34 -1.98 -17.34
C TYR A 164 22.29 -1.76 -18.42
N ASP A 165 22.12 -2.72 -19.28
CA ASP A 165 21.06 -2.75 -20.29
C ASP A 165 20.15 -3.94 -20.05
N LEU A 166 18.85 -3.65 -19.85
CA LEU A 166 17.82 -4.68 -19.63
C LEU A 166 17.56 -5.53 -20.89
N ASP A 167 18.01 -5.06 -22.05
CA ASP A 167 17.67 -5.60 -23.37
C ASP A 167 16.14 -5.65 -23.62
N ARG A 168 15.76 -5.88 -24.86
CA ARG A 168 14.34 -5.92 -25.28
C ARG A 168 13.57 -7.03 -24.59
N VAL A 169 14.17 -8.21 -24.45
CA VAL A 169 13.54 -9.37 -23.77
C VAL A 169 13.37 -9.09 -22.27
N GLY A 170 14.40 -8.55 -21.64
CA GLY A 170 14.34 -8.15 -20.23
C GLY A 170 13.28 -7.08 -19.99
N ARG A 171 13.23 -6.06 -20.86
CA ARG A 171 12.20 -4.99 -20.80
C ARG A 171 10.79 -5.56 -20.96
N MET A 172 10.56 -6.45 -21.91
CA MET A 172 9.27 -7.11 -22.10
C MET A 172 8.84 -7.89 -20.84
N LYS A 173 9.74 -8.69 -20.27
CA LYS A 173 9.46 -9.45 -19.04
C LYS A 173 9.17 -8.53 -17.86
N PHE A 174 9.96 -7.48 -17.71
CA PHE A 174 9.75 -6.46 -16.67
C PHE A 174 8.37 -5.79 -16.81
N ASN A 175 8.05 -5.26 -18.00
CA ASN A 175 6.77 -4.60 -18.26
C ASN A 175 5.59 -5.53 -17.99
N ARG A 176 5.69 -6.79 -18.45
CA ARG A 176 4.67 -7.81 -18.17
C ARG A 176 4.49 -8.07 -16.65
N ARG A 177 5.61 -8.14 -15.91
CA ARG A 177 5.58 -8.38 -14.46
C ARG A 177 4.93 -7.25 -13.68
N VAL A 178 5.13 -6.00 -14.11
CA VAL A 178 4.57 -4.81 -13.48
C VAL A 178 3.23 -4.36 -14.09
N GLY A 179 2.63 -5.18 -14.97
CA GLY A 179 1.30 -4.92 -15.54
C GLY A 179 1.26 -3.89 -16.66
N ARG A 180 2.42 -3.48 -17.22
CA ARG A 180 2.46 -2.58 -18.38
C ARG A 180 2.10 -3.34 -19.65
N LYS A 181 1.30 -2.70 -20.50
CA LYS A 181 0.83 -3.29 -21.77
C LYS A 181 1.74 -3.01 -22.96
N ASP A 182 2.66 -2.07 -22.81
CA ASP A 182 3.63 -1.70 -23.86
C ASP A 182 4.97 -2.45 -23.67
N ASP A 183 5.64 -2.74 -24.78
CA ASP A 183 6.98 -3.33 -24.78
C ASP A 183 8.08 -2.28 -24.79
N LYS A 184 7.71 -1.00 -24.63
CA LYS A 184 8.61 0.13 -24.75
C LYS A 184 9.12 0.59 -23.38
N GLY A 185 10.33 1.06 -23.35
CA GLY A 185 10.95 1.64 -22.19
C GLY A 185 12.47 1.69 -22.30
N PRO A 186 13.15 2.44 -21.44
CA PRO A 186 14.61 2.48 -21.42
C PRO A 186 15.20 1.14 -20.97
N GLY A 187 16.44 0.88 -21.33
CA GLY A 187 17.19 -0.32 -20.92
C GLY A 187 17.61 -0.30 -19.44
N VAL A 188 17.37 0.78 -18.72
CA VAL A 188 17.70 0.89 -17.28
C VAL A 188 16.69 0.20 -16.40
N LEU A 189 17.10 -0.29 -15.24
CA LEU A 189 16.23 -0.95 -14.28
C LEU A 189 15.16 0.00 -13.72
N TYR A 190 15.51 1.25 -13.48
CA TYR A 190 14.61 2.25 -12.97
C TYR A 190 14.43 3.40 -13.96
N ASP A 191 13.22 3.57 -14.47
CA ASP A 191 12.86 4.64 -15.40
C ASP A 191 11.98 5.75 -14.77
N GLY A 192 11.72 5.66 -13.49
CA GLY A 192 10.94 6.65 -12.74
C GLY A 192 9.42 6.57 -12.95
N ARG A 193 8.96 5.82 -13.95
CA ARG A 193 7.53 5.70 -14.28
C ARG A 193 6.84 4.59 -13.50
N TYR A 194 7.54 3.52 -13.21
CA TYR A 194 6.98 2.35 -12.53
C TYR A 194 6.34 2.66 -11.18
N PHE A 195 6.98 3.49 -10.37
CA PHE A 195 6.46 3.85 -9.05
C PHE A 195 5.34 4.89 -9.12
N ARG A 196 5.30 5.72 -10.17
CA ARG A 196 4.19 6.65 -10.40
C ARG A 196 2.92 5.92 -10.80
N ASP A 197 3.04 5.02 -11.78
CA ASP A 197 1.89 4.30 -12.35
C ASP A 197 1.20 3.35 -11.36
N ARG A 198 1.83 3.02 -10.23
CA ARG A 198 1.23 2.17 -9.18
C ARG A 198 0.75 2.91 -7.94
N ASN A 199 1.17 4.15 -7.74
CA ASN A 199 0.68 4.98 -6.65
C ASN A 199 -0.59 5.76 -7.02
N ASP A 200 -0.93 5.82 -8.30
CA ASP A 200 -2.12 6.50 -8.82
C ASP A 200 -3.33 5.55 -8.93
N GLU A 201 -3.18 4.28 -8.61
CA GLU A 201 -4.23 3.27 -8.46
C GLU A 201 -4.48 2.96 -6.97
#